data_fac2217f85e5f6b7aadaef87001d76f9
#
_entry.id   fac2217f85e5f6b7aadaef87001d76f9
#
_cell.length_a   1.000
_cell.length_b   1.000
_cell.length_c   1.000
_cell.angle_alpha   90.00
_cell.angle_beta   90.00
_cell.angle_gamma   90.00
#
_symmetry.space_group_name_H-M   'P 1'
#
loop_
_entity.id
_entity.type
_entity.pdbx_description
1 polymer ?
#
loop_
_entity_poly.entity_id
_entity_poly.type
_entity_poly.pdbx_seq_one_letter_code
_entity_poly.pdbx_strand_id
1 'polypeptide(L)'
;MQGYYRNAKGITLANTILMQNIGAALAPEGEQMPQPIDGHFQSIGGLLDVRDDGAFDGDPALIFDAFLVMQEYSDLHGMTARTLRALWRARELITAEFRADPANRAAFLKLLQGRRGIIHEFRRMNQLDILGAYLPAFGRIVGQMQHDLFHVYTVDQHILQVLRNIRRFSMTEFAHEYPVCSRAIAGFDRHWLLYVAAIFHDIAKGRRGDHSELGTVDAQAFAEDHGLAAEDAELVVWLVRHHLIMSQVAQKEDLSDPDVIAAFGRLVGDARHLTALYLLTHADIRGTSPTVWNNWKGKLLADLYHLTLDHLGRDRQPPAQGIIAQRQAEAMRLLRFFALPETVHQRLWKELDTVYFLRHSAEEIAWHTRSLHYRIFIDKPVVRARLHQDGEGLQVFVYTRDQPDLFVRIVAFFARSGYSIVDAKIHTTSHGYALDSFVLLDVAEQHSDREMISYIEHELTDRLYRQTPPEAPSAGRLSRQVRNFPVKPEASIQADDRGTNYVLTLTAADRPGLLYTVAKTLAEHGASLHTAKISTLGERVEDVFLISGGDLGMSRRRIQLETELMERLKV
;
A
#
# COMPACT_ATOMS: atom_id res chain seq x y z
N MET A 1 6.88 -25.81 7.48
CA MET A 1 6.11 -25.10 6.44
C MET A 1 6.93 -24.87 5.16
N GLN A 2 8.16 -24.33 5.22
CA GLN A 2 8.98 -24.08 4.01
C GLN A 2 9.18 -25.35 3.15
N GLY A 3 9.51 -26.50 3.77
CA GLY A 3 9.64 -27.78 3.07
C GLY A 3 8.35 -28.22 2.35
N TYR A 4 7.18 -27.93 2.93
CA TYR A 4 5.91 -28.22 2.28
C TYR A 4 5.74 -27.44 0.98
N TYR A 5 5.98 -26.13 0.98
CA TYR A 5 5.85 -25.30 -0.21
C TYR A 5 6.89 -25.62 -1.28
N ARG A 6 8.13 -25.98 -0.89
CA ARG A 6 9.15 -26.47 -1.83
C ARG A 6 8.72 -27.77 -2.50
N ASN A 7 8.15 -28.70 -1.75
CA ASN A 7 7.64 -29.95 -2.30
C ASN A 7 6.42 -29.71 -3.20
N ALA A 8 5.50 -28.83 -2.81
CA ALA A 8 4.34 -28.46 -3.64
C ALA A 8 4.78 -27.85 -4.98
N LYS A 9 5.80 -27.01 -4.98
CA LYS A 9 6.42 -26.44 -6.19
C LYS A 9 6.99 -27.56 -7.09
N GLY A 10 7.71 -28.52 -6.53
CA GLY A 10 8.22 -29.68 -7.27
C GLY A 10 7.11 -30.54 -7.89
N ILE A 11 6.03 -30.78 -7.14
CA ILE A 11 4.84 -31.49 -7.66
C ILE A 11 4.19 -30.71 -8.82
N THR A 12 4.09 -29.38 -8.72
CA THR A 12 3.55 -28.53 -9.78
C THR A 12 4.40 -28.63 -11.05
N LEU A 13 5.73 -28.62 -10.93
CA LEU A 13 6.65 -28.80 -12.05
C LEU A 13 6.48 -30.18 -12.69
N ALA A 14 6.46 -31.24 -11.88
CA ALA A 14 6.25 -32.61 -12.36
C ALA A 14 4.92 -32.76 -13.10
N ASN A 15 3.84 -32.17 -12.58
CA ASN A 15 2.54 -32.14 -13.23
C ASN A 15 2.57 -31.37 -14.56
N THR A 16 3.24 -30.23 -14.62
CA THR A 16 3.42 -29.46 -15.87
C THR A 16 4.13 -30.30 -16.93
N ILE A 17 5.24 -30.98 -16.57
CA ILE A 17 6.00 -31.85 -17.46
C ILE A 17 5.14 -33.02 -17.94
N LEU A 18 4.36 -33.63 -17.05
CA LEU A 18 3.47 -34.74 -17.40
C LEU A 18 2.38 -34.31 -18.40
N MET A 19 1.71 -33.19 -18.12
CA MET A 19 0.67 -32.65 -19.00
C MET A 19 1.23 -32.25 -20.38
N GLN A 20 2.43 -31.71 -20.45
CA GLN A 20 3.14 -31.43 -21.70
C GLN A 20 3.40 -32.72 -22.50
N ASN A 21 3.86 -33.80 -21.85
CA ASN A 21 4.08 -35.09 -22.53
C ASN A 21 2.77 -35.69 -23.04
N ILE A 22 1.68 -35.62 -22.26
CA ILE A 22 0.36 -36.11 -22.69
C ILE A 22 -0.13 -35.27 -23.87
N GLY A 23 -0.03 -33.95 -23.79
CA GLY A 23 -0.43 -33.06 -24.89
C GLY A 23 0.34 -33.35 -26.19
N ALA A 24 1.66 -33.53 -26.10
CA ALA A 24 2.48 -33.89 -27.23
C ALA A 24 2.12 -35.27 -27.84
N ALA A 25 1.76 -36.25 -27.00
CA ALA A 25 1.33 -37.58 -27.48
C ALA A 25 -0.04 -37.55 -28.18
N LEU A 26 -0.89 -36.58 -27.87
CA LEU A 26 -2.23 -36.43 -28.44
C LEU A 26 -2.30 -35.42 -29.59
N ALA A 27 -1.25 -34.65 -29.83
CA ALA A 27 -1.22 -33.64 -30.88
C ALA A 27 -1.16 -34.27 -32.28
N PRO A 28 -1.83 -33.67 -33.30
CA PRO A 28 -1.76 -34.13 -34.68
C PRO A 28 -0.31 -34.11 -35.23
N GLU A 29 0.06 -35.08 -36.06
CA GLU A 29 1.41 -35.21 -36.64
C GLU A 29 1.90 -33.91 -37.33
N GLY A 30 1.02 -33.16 -37.99
CA GLY A 30 1.35 -31.93 -38.69
C GLY A 30 1.74 -30.74 -37.79
N GLU A 31 1.29 -30.71 -36.53
CA GLU A 31 1.60 -29.65 -35.56
C GLU A 31 2.94 -29.89 -34.84
N GLN A 32 3.54 -31.05 -34.99
CA GLN A 32 4.78 -31.46 -34.32
C GLN A 32 6.05 -31.25 -35.18
N MET A 33 5.95 -30.63 -36.34
CA MET A 33 7.14 -30.40 -37.18
C MET A 33 8.04 -29.36 -36.52
N PRO A 34 9.31 -29.72 -36.19
CA PRO A 34 10.27 -28.80 -35.61
C PRO A 34 10.61 -27.65 -36.56
N GLN A 35 10.50 -26.42 -36.08
CA GLN A 35 10.94 -25.21 -36.77
C GLN A 35 12.21 -24.70 -36.11
N PRO A 36 13.38 -24.69 -36.83
CA PRO A 36 14.62 -24.21 -36.24
C PRO A 36 14.54 -22.73 -35.87
N ILE A 37 15.03 -22.39 -34.68
CA ILE A 37 15.20 -21.01 -34.22
C ILE A 37 16.70 -20.62 -34.40
N ASP A 38 17.57 -21.47 -33.85
CA ASP A 38 19.02 -21.30 -33.98
C ASP A 38 19.75 -22.67 -33.94
N GLY A 39 21.05 -22.67 -33.62
CA GLY A 39 21.86 -23.88 -33.52
C GLY A 39 21.45 -24.82 -32.38
N HIS A 40 20.84 -24.29 -31.31
CA HIS A 40 20.55 -24.96 -30.06
C HIS A 40 19.07 -25.16 -29.79
N PHE A 41 18.23 -24.28 -30.34
CA PHE A 41 16.78 -24.26 -30.09
C PHE A 41 15.95 -24.38 -31.36
N GLN A 42 14.77 -24.90 -31.19
CA GLN A 42 13.71 -25.01 -32.20
C GLN A 42 12.33 -24.79 -31.58
N SER A 43 11.31 -24.52 -32.38
CA SER A 43 9.92 -24.48 -31.96
C SER A 43 9.21 -25.76 -32.37
N ILE A 44 8.42 -26.36 -31.48
CA ILE A 44 7.52 -27.47 -31.77
C ILE A 44 6.13 -27.10 -31.23
N GLY A 45 5.18 -26.90 -32.11
CA GLY A 45 3.81 -26.53 -31.72
C GLY A 45 3.75 -25.22 -30.88
N GLY A 46 4.61 -24.25 -31.17
CA GLY A 46 4.71 -23.00 -30.39
C GLY A 46 5.39 -23.15 -29.03
N LEU A 47 6.06 -24.27 -28.78
CA LEU A 47 6.85 -24.51 -27.56
C LEU A 47 8.34 -24.51 -27.90
N LEU A 48 9.14 -23.86 -27.05
CA LEU A 48 10.60 -23.92 -27.17
C LEU A 48 11.10 -25.33 -26.87
N ASP A 49 11.88 -25.88 -27.78
CA ASP A 49 12.48 -27.20 -27.63
C ASP A 49 14.01 -27.11 -27.82
N VAL A 50 14.75 -27.72 -26.87
CA VAL A 50 16.19 -27.87 -27.00
C VAL A 50 16.50 -28.99 -27.99
N ARG A 51 17.39 -28.73 -28.96
CA ARG A 51 17.70 -29.70 -30.05
C ARG A 51 18.51 -30.89 -29.58
N ASP A 52 19.35 -30.69 -28.56
CA ASP A 52 20.20 -31.72 -27.96
C ASP A 52 19.97 -31.76 -26.45
N ASP A 53 19.77 -32.95 -25.88
CA ASP A 53 19.56 -33.16 -24.46
C ASP A 53 20.77 -32.78 -23.59
N GLY A 54 21.97 -32.84 -24.16
CA GLY A 54 23.25 -32.47 -23.52
C GLY A 54 23.69 -31.03 -23.80
N ALA A 55 22.87 -30.22 -24.47
CA ALA A 55 23.28 -28.87 -24.87
C ALA A 55 23.72 -28.00 -23.68
N PHE A 56 22.98 -28.05 -22.57
CA PHE A 56 23.31 -27.28 -21.36
C PHE A 56 24.56 -27.81 -20.63
N ASP A 57 24.87 -29.11 -20.74
CA ASP A 57 26.09 -29.69 -20.16
C ASP A 57 27.32 -29.25 -20.96
N GLY A 58 27.16 -29.10 -22.28
CA GLY A 58 28.20 -28.61 -23.18
C GLY A 58 28.45 -27.10 -23.08
N ASP A 59 27.38 -26.33 -22.92
CA ASP A 59 27.41 -24.87 -22.77
C ASP A 59 26.34 -24.41 -21.75
N PRO A 60 26.71 -24.21 -20.47
CA PRO A 60 25.79 -23.74 -19.45
C PRO A 60 25.20 -22.34 -19.72
N ALA A 61 25.83 -21.47 -20.53
CA ALA A 61 25.28 -20.14 -20.84
C ALA A 61 23.93 -20.24 -21.55
N LEU A 62 23.69 -21.31 -22.30
CA LEU A 62 22.41 -21.60 -22.93
C LEU A 62 21.22 -21.65 -21.95
N ILE A 63 21.46 -21.79 -20.65
CA ILE A 63 20.41 -21.73 -19.61
C ILE A 63 19.69 -20.39 -19.69
N PHE A 64 20.43 -19.27 -19.76
CA PHE A 64 19.80 -17.94 -19.88
C PHE A 64 19.31 -17.66 -21.29
N ASP A 65 20.00 -18.17 -22.30
CA ASP A 65 19.59 -18.02 -23.70
C ASP A 65 18.20 -18.62 -23.95
N ALA A 66 17.87 -19.75 -23.33
CA ALA A 66 16.53 -20.34 -23.42
C ALA A 66 15.43 -19.35 -22.97
N PHE A 67 15.64 -18.59 -21.90
CA PHE A 67 14.69 -17.57 -21.44
C PHE A 67 14.71 -16.30 -22.28
N LEU A 68 15.86 -15.90 -22.81
CA LEU A 68 15.99 -14.79 -23.75
C LEU A 68 15.25 -15.09 -25.06
N VAL A 69 15.36 -16.29 -25.60
CA VAL A 69 14.62 -16.76 -26.77
C VAL A 69 13.11 -16.70 -26.50
N MET A 70 12.64 -17.12 -25.32
CA MET A 70 11.23 -16.98 -24.94
C MET A 70 10.76 -15.52 -24.91
N GLN A 71 11.63 -14.60 -24.54
CA GLN A 71 11.31 -13.16 -24.57
C GLN A 71 11.37 -12.58 -25.98
N GLU A 72 12.18 -13.11 -26.86
CA GLU A 72 12.35 -12.60 -28.23
C GLU A 72 11.22 -13.04 -29.16
N TYR A 73 10.85 -14.32 -29.11
CA TYR A 73 9.87 -14.90 -30.03
C TYR A 73 8.45 -14.87 -29.44
N SER A 74 7.55 -14.06 -30.04
CA SER A 74 6.17 -13.89 -29.55
C SER A 74 5.30 -15.11 -29.70
N ASP A 75 5.65 -15.97 -30.64
CA ASP A 75 4.86 -17.16 -31.00
C ASP A 75 5.13 -18.31 -30.02
N LEU A 76 6.18 -18.19 -29.21
CA LEU A 76 6.49 -19.15 -28.15
C LEU A 76 5.66 -18.84 -26.91
N HIS A 77 4.81 -19.79 -26.52
CA HIS A 77 3.95 -19.65 -25.35
C HIS A 77 4.34 -20.58 -24.18
N GLY A 78 5.36 -21.45 -24.38
CA GLY A 78 5.85 -22.38 -23.36
C GLY A 78 7.14 -23.08 -23.78
N MET A 79 7.54 -24.05 -22.97
CA MET A 79 8.69 -24.92 -23.25
C MET A 79 8.23 -26.38 -23.28
N THR A 80 8.85 -27.20 -24.11
CA THR A 80 8.54 -28.64 -24.16
C THR A 80 8.91 -29.33 -22.84
N ALA A 81 8.28 -30.46 -22.57
CA ALA A 81 8.66 -31.30 -21.42
C ALA A 81 10.15 -31.72 -21.43
N ARG A 82 10.73 -31.88 -22.62
CA ARG A 82 12.15 -32.13 -22.85
C ARG A 82 12.99 -30.98 -22.34
N THR A 83 12.73 -29.76 -22.80
CA THR A 83 13.45 -28.55 -22.41
C THR A 83 13.29 -28.27 -20.92
N LEU A 84 12.07 -28.40 -20.36
CA LEU A 84 11.84 -28.21 -18.92
C LEU A 84 12.67 -29.19 -18.06
N ARG A 85 12.76 -30.47 -18.46
CA ARG A 85 13.60 -31.45 -17.74
C ARG A 85 15.10 -31.15 -17.88
N ALA A 86 15.53 -30.76 -19.07
CA ALA A 86 16.93 -30.41 -19.31
C ALA A 86 17.35 -29.18 -18.49
N LEU A 87 16.55 -28.10 -18.48
CA LEU A 87 16.79 -26.91 -17.66
C LEU A 87 16.75 -27.22 -16.17
N TRP A 88 15.80 -28.07 -15.72
CA TRP A 88 15.73 -28.45 -14.30
C TRP A 88 16.99 -29.20 -13.83
N ARG A 89 17.60 -30.04 -14.68
CA ARG A 89 18.90 -30.69 -14.41
C ARG A 89 20.03 -29.66 -14.47
N ALA A 90 20.04 -28.82 -15.50
CA ALA A 90 21.06 -27.81 -15.73
C ALA A 90 21.19 -26.77 -14.60
N ARG A 91 20.20 -26.63 -13.69
CA ARG A 91 20.33 -25.74 -12.52
C ARG A 91 21.55 -26.04 -11.66
N GLU A 92 22.03 -27.30 -11.66
CA GLU A 92 23.22 -27.73 -10.90
C GLU A 92 24.52 -27.22 -11.54
N LEU A 93 24.48 -26.80 -12.81
CA LEU A 93 25.60 -26.17 -13.52
C LEU A 93 25.76 -24.68 -13.17
N ILE A 94 24.80 -24.08 -12.47
CA ILE A 94 24.87 -22.68 -12.02
C ILE A 94 25.78 -22.61 -10.78
N THR A 95 27.07 -22.81 -11.01
CA THR A 95 28.13 -22.78 -9.99
C THR A 95 28.54 -21.34 -9.64
N ALA A 96 29.54 -21.18 -8.76
CA ALA A 96 30.13 -19.87 -8.46
C ALA A 96 30.78 -19.24 -9.70
N GLU A 97 31.45 -20.07 -10.52
CA GLU A 97 32.10 -19.66 -11.78
C GLU A 97 31.05 -19.16 -12.78
N PHE A 98 29.94 -19.90 -12.94
CA PHE A 98 28.82 -19.45 -13.80
C PHE A 98 28.29 -18.07 -13.37
N ARG A 99 28.09 -17.86 -12.07
CA ARG A 99 27.62 -16.56 -11.53
C ARG A 99 28.65 -15.44 -11.66
N ALA A 100 29.93 -15.78 -11.68
CA ALA A 100 31.01 -14.81 -11.84
C ALA A 100 31.27 -14.43 -13.31
N ASP A 101 30.78 -15.22 -14.26
CA ASP A 101 30.97 -14.97 -15.68
C ASP A 101 30.29 -13.67 -16.14
N PRO A 102 31.02 -12.70 -16.70
CA PRO A 102 30.44 -11.44 -17.19
C PRO A 102 29.35 -11.63 -18.24
N ALA A 103 29.46 -12.65 -19.10
CA ALA A 103 28.47 -12.93 -20.15
C ALA A 103 27.13 -13.37 -19.51
N ASN A 104 27.17 -14.25 -18.50
CA ASN A 104 25.99 -14.69 -17.79
C ASN A 104 25.36 -13.55 -16.98
N ARG A 105 26.17 -12.68 -16.37
CA ARG A 105 25.68 -11.47 -15.68
C ARG A 105 24.98 -10.52 -16.66
N ALA A 106 25.56 -10.27 -17.83
CA ALA A 106 24.94 -9.46 -18.88
C ALA A 106 23.64 -10.09 -19.40
N ALA A 107 23.60 -11.41 -19.58
CA ALA A 107 22.40 -12.13 -20.00
C ALA A 107 21.27 -12.02 -18.96
N PHE A 108 21.59 -12.12 -17.66
CA PHE A 108 20.61 -11.92 -16.59
C PHE A 108 20.04 -10.49 -16.57
N LEU A 109 20.88 -9.45 -16.73
CA LEU A 109 20.40 -8.07 -16.84
C LEU A 109 19.54 -7.89 -18.10
N LYS A 110 19.90 -8.52 -19.22
CA LYS A 110 19.10 -8.47 -20.45
C LYS A 110 17.71 -9.06 -20.25
N LEU A 111 17.57 -10.12 -19.43
CA LEU A 111 16.25 -10.67 -19.05
C LEU A 111 15.39 -9.66 -18.31
N LEU A 112 15.96 -8.85 -17.40
CA LEU A 112 15.25 -7.78 -16.68
C LEU A 112 14.90 -6.59 -17.59
N GLN A 113 15.70 -6.34 -18.62
CA GLN A 113 15.53 -5.25 -19.59
C GLN A 113 14.61 -5.61 -20.75
N GLY A 114 14.13 -6.85 -20.82
CA GLY A 114 13.27 -7.35 -21.87
C GLY A 114 12.00 -6.51 -22.07
N ARG A 115 11.56 -6.37 -23.31
CA ARG A 115 10.32 -5.63 -23.62
C ARG A 115 9.05 -6.41 -23.26
N ARG A 116 9.13 -7.74 -23.17
CA ARG A 116 8.00 -8.65 -22.90
C ARG A 116 8.48 -9.90 -22.16
N GLY A 117 7.56 -10.68 -21.65
CA GLY A 117 7.83 -12.00 -21.08
C GLY A 117 8.52 -12.01 -19.72
N ILE A 118 8.99 -10.87 -19.17
CA ILE A 118 9.80 -10.79 -17.94
C ILE A 118 9.16 -11.62 -16.82
N ILE A 119 7.90 -11.38 -16.52
CA ILE A 119 7.21 -12.05 -15.40
C ILE A 119 7.05 -13.56 -15.63
N HIS A 120 6.76 -13.95 -16.87
CA HIS A 120 6.59 -15.36 -17.23
C HIS A 120 7.91 -16.10 -17.04
N GLU A 121 9.01 -15.50 -17.51
CA GLU A 121 10.31 -16.13 -17.44
C GLU A 121 10.87 -16.17 -16.02
N PHE A 122 10.73 -15.10 -15.23
CA PHE A 122 11.14 -15.12 -13.82
C PHE A 122 10.32 -16.12 -12.97
N ARG A 123 9.03 -16.29 -13.25
CA ARG A 123 8.22 -17.34 -12.63
C ARG A 123 8.71 -18.73 -13.03
N ARG A 124 9.02 -18.93 -14.30
CA ARG A 124 9.56 -20.20 -14.83
C ARG A 124 10.93 -20.50 -14.24
N MET A 125 11.84 -19.51 -14.19
CA MET A 125 13.14 -19.64 -13.53
C MET A 125 12.98 -20.01 -12.05
N ASN A 126 12.03 -19.37 -11.34
CA ASN A 126 11.72 -19.74 -9.96
C ASN A 126 11.19 -21.17 -9.89
N GLN A 127 10.25 -21.56 -10.75
CA GLN A 127 9.67 -22.92 -10.77
C GLN A 127 10.72 -24.01 -11.02
N LEU A 128 11.74 -23.72 -11.86
CA LEU A 128 12.84 -24.62 -12.19
C LEU A 128 14.01 -24.54 -11.20
N ASP A 129 13.93 -23.78 -10.12
CA ASP A 129 14.98 -23.49 -9.14
C ASP A 129 16.22 -22.75 -9.73
N ILE A 130 16.17 -22.32 -10.97
CA ILE A 130 17.24 -21.58 -11.66
C ILE A 130 17.46 -20.21 -11.00
N LEU A 131 16.38 -19.48 -10.68
CA LEU A 131 16.50 -18.16 -10.04
C LEU A 131 17.17 -18.26 -8.68
N GLY A 132 16.83 -19.28 -7.87
CA GLY A 132 17.45 -19.53 -6.57
C GLY A 132 18.89 -20.04 -6.66
N ALA A 133 19.25 -20.76 -7.72
CA ALA A 133 20.62 -21.17 -7.99
C ALA A 133 21.50 -19.98 -8.42
N TYR A 134 20.96 -19.08 -9.25
CA TYR A 134 21.68 -17.89 -9.69
C TYR A 134 21.80 -16.82 -8.60
N LEU A 135 20.71 -16.58 -7.86
CA LEU A 135 20.66 -15.67 -6.71
C LEU A 135 20.52 -16.48 -5.42
N PRO A 136 21.60 -16.90 -4.74
CA PRO A 136 21.53 -17.73 -3.55
C PRO A 136 20.73 -17.10 -2.40
N ALA A 137 20.72 -15.76 -2.32
CA ALA A 137 19.87 -15.02 -1.39
C ALA A 137 18.38 -15.28 -1.65
N PHE A 138 17.96 -15.29 -2.91
CA PHE A 138 16.59 -15.65 -3.31
C PHE A 138 16.28 -17.13 -3.03
N GLY A 139 17.23 -18.02 -3.27
CA GLY A 139 17.09 -19.44 -2.97
C GLY A 139 16.76 -19.74 -1.50
N ARG A 140 17.24 -18.90 -0.57
CA ARG A 140 16.96 -19.05 0.87
C ARG A 140 15.48 -18.78 1.20
N ILE A 141 14.84 -17.85 0.51
CA ILE A 141 13.45 -17.43 0.79
C ILE A 141 12.41 -18.24 0.02
N VAL A 142 12.82 -19.10 -0.93
CA VAL A 142 11.88 -19.95 -1.68
C VAL A 142 11.06 -20.84 -0.74
N GLY A 143 9.73 -20.72 -0.86
CA GLY A 143 8.78 -21.46 -0.03
C GLY A 143 8.70 -21.00 1.43
N GLN A 144 9.35 -19.88 1.78
CA GLN A 144 9.29 -19.31 3.12
C GLN A 144 7.98 -18.53 3.28
N MET A 145 7.15 -18.95 4.25
CA MET A 145 5.97 -18.20 4.66
C MET A 145 6.34 -17.16 5.71
N GLN A 146 5.77 -15.98 5.60
CA GLN A 146 5.66 -15.08 6.74
C GLN A 146 4.51 -15.53 7.63
N HIS A 147 4.78 -15.67 8.92
CA HIS A 147 3.76 -15.98 9.91
C HIS A 147 3.14 -14.68 10.44
N ASP A 148 2.61 -13.88 9.53
CA ASP A 148 1.81 -12.71 9.86
C ASP A 148 0.42 -12.81 9.20
N LEU A 149 -0.47 -11.89 9.60
CA LEU A 149 -1.87 -11.86 9.15
C LEU A 149 -2.05 -11.31 7.72
N PHE A 150 -0.97 -10.87 7.07
CA PHE A 150 -1.04 -10.07 5.85
C PHE A 150 -0.65 -10.84 4.61
N HIS A 151 0.35 -11.72 4.72
CA HIS A 151 0.93 -12.40 3.58
C HIS A 151 0.21 -13.73 3.32
N VAL A 152 -0.50 -13.79 2.20
CA VAL A 152 -1.10 -15.04 1.70
C VAL A 152 -0.13 -15.82 0.82
N TYR A 153 0.97 -15.20 0.42
CA TYR A 153 2.01 -15.75 -0.44
C TYR A 153 3.28 -16.09 0.33
N THR A 154 4.06 -17.03 -0.18
CA THR A 154 5.46 -17.20 0.24
C THR A 154 6.29 -16.00 -0.20
N VAL A 155 7.41 -15.69 0.46
CA VAL A 155 8.23 -14.50 0.18
C VAL A 155 8.66 -14.45 -1.29
N ASP A 156 9.07 -15.57 -1.88
CA ASP A 156 9.41 -15.66 -3.31
C ASP A 156 8.22 -15.37 -4.22
N GLN A 157 7.01 -15.85 -3.88
CA GLN A 157 5.81 -15.55 -4.66
C GLN A 157 5.38 -14.09 -4.52
N HIS A 158 5.50 -13.52 -3.32
CA HIS A 158 5.27 -12.10 -3.08
C HIS A 158 6.19 -11.23 -3.95
N ILE A 159 7.50 -11.47 -3.94
CA ILE A 159 8.48 -10.76 -4.79
C ILE A 159 8.06 -10.81 -6.27
N LEU A 160 7.66 -11.98 -6.76
CA LEU A 160 7.21 -12.13 -8.15
C LEU A 160 5.87 -11.40 -8.43
N GLN A 161 5.00 -11.24 -7.42
CA GLN A 161 3.79 -10.41 -7.55
C GLN A 161 4.12 -8.92 -7.58
N VAL A 162 5.07 -8.45 -6.75
CA VAL A 162 5.55 -7.07 -6.78
C VAL A 162 6.13 -6.73 -8.15
N LEU A 163 7.00 -7.59 -8.67
CA LEU A 163 7.59 -7.46 -10.01
C LEU A 163 6.51 -7.41 -11.10
N ARG A 164 5.47 -8.26 -11.01
CA ARG A 164 4.32 -8.22 -11.91
C ARG A 164 3.57 -6.89 -11.85
N ASN A 165 3.34 -6.37 -10.64
CA ASN A 165 2.61 -5.11 -10.47
C ASN A 165 3.39 -3.95 -11.10
N ILE A 166 4.70 -3.85 -10.87
CA ILE A 166 5.55 -2.83 -11.51
C ILE A 166 5.47 -2.96 -13.04
N ARG A 167 5.53 -4.18 -13.58
CA ARG A 167 5.40 -4.40 -15.03
C ARG A 167 4.06 -3.89 -15.56
N ARG A 168 2.95 -4.13 -14.86
CA ARG A 168 1.62 -3.66 -15.25
C ARG A 168 1.53 -2.14 -15.34
N PHE A 169 2.26 -1.41 -14.50
CA PHE A 169 2.27 0.06 -14.56
C PHE A 169 2.79 0.58 -15.90
N SER A 170 3.70 -0.14 -16.56
CA SER A 170 4.25 0.21 -17.86
C SER A 170 3.42 -0.27 -19.06
N MET A 171 2.29 -0.95 -18.83
CA MET A 171 1.44 -1.50 -19.87
C MET A 171 0.18 -0.63 -20.03
N THR A 172 -0.06 -0.12 -21.23
CA THR A 172 -1.15 0.81 -21.53
C THR A 172 -2.54 0.24 -21.26
N GLU A 173 -2.70 -1.08 -21.41
CA GLU A 173 -3.95 -1.80 -21.14
C GLU A 173 -4.39 -1.72 -19.67
N PHE A 174 -3.44 -1.55 -18.74
CA PHE A 174 -3.71 -1.41 -17.31
C PHE A 174 -3.66 0.04 -16.81
N ALA A 175 -3.48 1.03 -17.69
CA ALA A 175 -3.37 2.43 -17.28
C ALA A 175 -4.62 2.96 -16.55
N HIS A 176 -5.79 2.39 -16.86
CA HIS A 176 -7.05 2.72 -16.17
C HIS A 176 -7.10 2.21 -14.72
N GLU A 177 -6.43 1.08 -14.42
CA GLU A 177 -6.34 0.54 -13.05
C GLU A 177 -5.30 1.30 -12.20
N TYR A 178 -4.27 1.88 -12.85
CA TYR A 178 -3.10 2.49 -12.18
C TYR A 178 -2.75 3.87 -12.75
N PRO A 179 -3.68 4.82 -12.80
CA PRO A 179 -3.49 6.05 -13.57
C PRO A 179 -2.29 6.90 -13.10
N VAL A 180 -2.03 6.99 -11.81
CA VAL A 180 -0.88 7.72 -11.25
C VAL A 180 0.41 6.95 -11.51
N CYS A 181 0.45 5.64 -11.23
CA CYS A 181 1.63 4.81 -11.46
C CYS A 181 2.02 4.76 -12.93
N SER A 182 1.03 4.65 -13.84
CA SER A 182 1.30 4.61 -15.29
C SER A 182 1.87 5.92 -15.82
N ARG A 183 1.43 7.07 -15.30
CA ARG A 183 2.05 8.36 -15.62
C ARG A 183 3.47 8.48 -15.04
N ALA A 184 3.66 8.05 -13.80
CA ALA A 184 4.93 8.12 -13.10
C ALA A 184 6.00 7.25 -13.79
N ILE A 185 5.67 5.99 -14.14
CA ILE A 185 6.62 5.07 -14.79
C ILE A 185 6.93 5.47 -16.23
N ALA A 186 5.99 6.11 -16.94
CA ALA A 186 6.22 6.58 -18.30
C ALA A 186 7.33 7.65 -18.39
N GLY A 187 7.51 8.45 -17.33
CA GLY A 187 8.59 9.43 -17.22
C GLY A 187 9.83 8.91 -16.50
N PHE A 188 9.84 7.64 -16.06
CA PHE A 188 10.95 7.07 -15.31
C PHE A 188 11.91 6.31 -16.23
N ASP A 189 13.15 6.79 -16.32
CA ASP A 189 14.18 6.14 -17.11
C ASP A 189 14.65 4.84 -16.44
N ARG A 190 15.10 3.88 -17.23
CA ARG A 190 15.65 2.61 -16.72
C ARG A 190 14.75 1.92 -15.69
N HIS A 191 13.42 1.85 -15.98
CA HIS A 191 12.43 1.26 -15.07
C HIS A 191 12.73 -0.20 -14.65
N TRP A 192 13.64 -0.89 -15.36
CA TRP A 192 14.13 -2.22 -14.97
C TRP A 192 14.87 -2.22 -13.61
N LEU A 193 15.38 -1.07 -13.15
CA LEU A 193 15.96 -0.92 -11.81
C LEU A 193 14.91 -1.17 -10.71
N LEU A 194 13.65 -0.83 -10.97
CA LEU A 194 12.54 -1.15 -10.07
C LEU A 194 12.30 -2.66 -9.96
N TYR A 195 12.60 -3.43 -11.03
CA TYR A 195 12.54 -4.89 -10.96
C TYR A 195 13.65 -5.45 -10.09
N VAL A 196 14.85 -4.87 -10.18
CA VAL A 196 15.95 -5.25 -9.27
C VAL A 196 15.57 -4.92 -7.82
N ALA A 197 15.11 -3.70 -7.55
CA ALA A 197 14.64 -3.32 -6.22
C ALA A 197 13.53 -4.24 -5.71
N ALA A 198 12.58 -4.63 -6.55
CA ALA A 198 11.51 -5.58 -6.21
C ALA A 198 12.06 -6.98 -5.86
N ILE A 199 13.12 -7.45 -6.51
CA ILE A 199 13.74 -8.74 -6.16
C ILE A 199 14.39 -8.68 -4.78
N PHE A 200 14.99 -7.55 -4.42
CA PHE A 200 15.82 -7.42 -3.24
C PHE A 200 15.12 -6.81 -2.01
N HIS A 201 13.96 -6.13 -2.13
CA HIS A 201 13.33 -5.43 -1.02
C HIS A 201 13.06 -6.35 0.20
N ASP A 202 12.68 -7.59 -0.06
CA ASP A 202 12.32 -8.61 0.95
C ASP A 202 13.30 -9.79 0.99
N ILE A 203 14.43 -9.72 0.31
CA ILE A 203 15.37 -10.82 0.10
C ILE A 203 15.97 -11.36 1.41
N ALA A 204 16.02 -10.53 2.44
CA ALA A 204 16.60 -10.89 3.74
C ALA A 204 15.55 -11.29 4.78
N LYS A 205 14.28 -11.41 4.42
CA LYS A 205 13.22 -11.86 5.34
C LYS A 205 13.54 -13.23 5.93
N GLY A 206 13.27 -13.36 7.24
CA GLY A 206 13.59 -14.57 8.00
C GLY A 206 15.02 -14.66 8.52
N ARG A 207 15.89 -13.71 8.22
CA ARG A 207 17.18 -13.53 8.89
C ARG A 207 16.99 -12.80 10.22
N ARG A 208 17.90 -13.00 11.19
CA ARG A 208 17.89 -12.22 12.45
C ARG A 208 18.33 -10.78 12.17
N GLY A 209 17.53 -9.82 12.58
CA GLY A 209 17.77 -8.39 12.39
C GLY A 209 16.76 -7.75 11.44
N ASP A 210 16.99 -6.47 11.13
CA ASP A 210 16.16 -5.72 10.18
C ASP A 210 16.43 -6.21 8.76
N HIS A 211 15.37 -6.72 8.11
CA HIS A 211 15.49 -7.28 6.76
C HIS A 211 15.79 -6.22 5.70
N SER A 212 15.36 -4.96 5.92
CA SER A 212 15.64 -3.85 5.00
C SER A 212 17.13 -3.53 5.01
N GLU A 213 17.75 -3.42 6.19
CA GLU A 213 19.19 -3.20 6.31
C GLU A 213 20.01 -4.39 5.80
N LEU A 214 19.61 -5.61 6.15
CA LEU A 214 20.30 -6.81 5.69
C LEU A 214 20.17 -6.99 4.16
N GLY A 215 19.03 -6.61 3.59
CA GLY A 215 18.78 -6.68 2.16
C GLY A 215 19.65 -5.73 1.35
N THR A 216 20.06 -4.60 1.93
CA THR A 216 20.98 -3.66 1.26
C THR A 216 22.32 -4.28 0.90
N VAL A 217 22.84 -5.17 1.76
CA VAL A 217 24.11 -5.85 1.53
C VAL A 217 24.02 -6.77 0.31
N ASP A 218 22.92 -7.54 0.21
CA ASP A 218 22.71 -8.41 -0.96
C ASP A 218 22.48 -7.60 -2.23
N ALA A 219 21.75 -6.47 -2.15
CA ALA A 219 21.49 -5.59 -3.28
C ALA A 219 22.77 -4.88 -3.77
N GLN A 220 23.60 -4.41 -2.85
CA GLN A 220 24.89 -3.78 -3.16
C GLN A 220 25.81 -4.78 -3.87
N ALA A 221 25.97 -5.99 -3.33
CA ALA A 221 26.78 -7.04 -3.93
C ALA A 221 26.29 -7.37 -5.37
N PHE A 222 24.96 -7.48 -5.55
CA PHE A 222 24.39 -7.68 -6.88
C PHE A 222 24.73 -6.55 -7.85
N ALA A 223 24.58 -5.29 -7.41
CA ALA A 223 24.85 -4.12 -8.25
C ALA A 223 26.32 -4.05 -8.67
N GLU A 224 27.25 -4.33 -7.76
CA GLU A 224 28.69 -4.39 -8.04
C GLU A 224 29.02 -5.53 -8.98
N ASP A 225 28.54 -6.73 -8.71
CA ASP A 225 28.76 -7.92 -9.50
C ASP A 225 28.27 -7.79 -10.95
N HIS A 226 27.16 -7.07 -11.15
CA HIS A 226 26.56 -6.85 -12.47
C HIS A 226 26.97 -5.53 -13.12
N GLY A 227 27.89 -4.78 -12.52
CA GLY A 227 28.44 -3.56 -13.09
C GLY A 227 27.41 -2.44 -13.29
N LEU A 228 26.46 -2.28 -12.37
CA LEU A 228 25.52 -1.16 -12.40
C LEU A 228 26.29 0.16 -12.21
N ALA A 229 25.84 1.21 -12.91
CA ALA A 229 26.37 2.55 -12.67
C ALA A 229 26.14 2.97 -11.20
N ALA A 230 27.06 3.76 -10.64
CA ALA A 230 27.04 4.13 -9.23
C ALA A 230 25.70 4.74 -8.78
N GLU A 231 25.12 5.63 -9.61
CA GLU A 231 23.81 6.25 -9.37
C GLU A 231 22.63 5.26 -9.40
N ASP A 232 22.74 4.18 -10.19
CA ASP A 232 21.73 3.14 -10.29
C ASP A 232 21.83 2.15 -9.12
N ALA A 233 23.07 1.81 -8.75
CA ALA A 233 23.35 0.98 -7.58
C ALA A 233 22.86 1.67 -6.30
N GLU A 234 23.15 2.96 -6.17
CA GLU A 234 22.70 3.77 -5.03
C GLU A 234 21.16 3.79 -4.93
N LEU A 235 20.47 4.06 -6.05
CA LEU A 235 19.00 4.06 -6.08
C LEU A 235 18.42 2.70 -5.66
N VAL A 236 18.93 1.59 -6.19
CA VAL A 236 18.44 0.25 -5.84
C VAL A 236 18.64 -0.05 -4.35
N VAL A 237 19.83 0.20 -3.83
CA VAL A 237 20.17 -0.02 -2.41
C VAL A 237 19.32 0.86 -1.50
N TRP A 238 19.15 2.14 -1.88
CA TRP A 238 18.30 3.08 -1.14
C TRP A 238 16.84 2.61 -1.12
N LEU A 239 16.31 2.14 -2.23
CA LEU A 239 14.95 1.59 -2.31
C LEU A 239 14.78 0.38 -1.41
N VAL A 240 15.72 -0.55 -1.38
CA VAL A 240 15.68 -1.74 -0.51
C VAL A 240 15.67 -1.31 0.96
N ARG A 241 16.49 -0.35 1.35
CA ARG A 241 16.53 0.18 2.72
C ARG A 241 15.22 0.85 3.12
N HIS A 242 14.63 1.64 2.24
CA HIS A 242 13.54 2.54 2.56
C HIS A 242 12.17 2.11 2.04
N HIS A 243 12.01 0.86 1.52
CA HIS A 243 10.77 0.42 0.87
C HIS A 243 9.51 0.53 1.75
N LEU A 244 9.64 0.49 3.07
CA LEU A 244 8.51 0.59 4.02
C LEU A 244 8.15 2.03 4.40
N ILE A 245 9.06 3.01 4.21
CA ILE A 245 8.91 4.34 4.82
C ILE A 245 7.73 5.11 4.24
N MET A 246 7.50 5.04 2.92
CA MET A 246 6.38 5.75 2.31
C MET A 246 5.03 5.24 2.80
N SER A 247 4.90 3.93 2.97
CA SER A 247 3.71 3.31 3.54
C SER A 247 3.49 3.74 5.00
N GLN A 248 4.56 3.82 5.79
CA GLN A 248 4.50 4.26 7.18
C GLN A 248 4.07 5.72 7.28
N VAL A 249 4.71 6.63 6.54
CA VAL A 249 4.37 8.06 6.56
C VAL A 249 2.94 8.28 6.06
N ALA A 250 2.55 7.68 4.92
CA ALA A 250 1.21 7.85 4.36
C ALA A 250 0.10 7.40 5.31
N GLN A 251 0.32 6.34 6.08
CA GLN A 251 -0.70 5.75 6.94
C GLN A 251 -0.66 6.24 8.39
N LYS A 252 0.47 6.73 8.89
CA LYS A 252 0.65 7.06 10.31
C LYS A 252 0.83 8.55 10.59
N GLU A 253 1.24 9.36 9.60
CA GLU A 253 1.52 10.78 9.79
C GLU A 253 0.40 11.68 9.24
N ASP A 254 0.30 12.89 9.74
CA ASP A 254 -0.63 13.87 9.21
C ASP A 254 -0.05 14.54 7.95
N LEU A 255 -0.51 14.10 6.77
CA LEU A 255 -0.05 14.64 5.48
C LEU A 255 -0.45 16.10 5.26
N SER A 256 -1.35 16.65 6.07
CA SER A 256 -1.69 18.08 6.03
C SER A 256 -0.68 18.94 6.79
N ASP A 257 0.20 18.34 7.62
CA ASP A 257 1.28 19.04 8.28
C ASP A 257 2.47 19.24 7.32
N PRO A 258 2.83 20.49 7.00
CA PRO A 258 3.96 20.79 6.12
C PRO A 258 5.30 20.25 6.63
N ASP A 259 5.47 20.13 7.95
CA ASP A 259 6.72 19.65 8.55
C ASP A 259 6.93 18.17 8.27
N VAL A 260 5.84 17.37 8.23
CA VAL A 260 5.85 15.96 7.82
C VAL A 260 6.31 15.83 6.37
N ILE A 261 5.71 16.63 5.47
CA ILE A 261 6.09 16.60 4.04
C ILE A 261 7.54 17.04 3.84
N ALA A 262 7.98 18.08 4.59
CA ALA A 262 9.37 18.55 4.52
C ALA A 262 10.37 17.52 5.05
N ALA A 263 10.03 16.82 6.14
CA ALA A 263 10.87 15.76 6.70
C ALA A 263 10.99 14.57 5.72
N PHE A 264 9.86 14.15 5.13
CA PHE A 264 9.84 13.09 4.14
C PHE A 264 10.58 13.50 2.86
N GLY A 265 10.40 14.76 2.38
CA GLY A 265 11.13 15.30 1.23
C GLY A 265 12.65 15.33 1.44
N ARG A 266 13.12 15.71 2.64
CA ARG A 266 14.56 15.64 2.98
C ARG A 266 15.12 14.23 2.98
N LEU A 267 14.34 13.25 3.45
CA LEU A 267 14.76 11.84 3.45
C LEU A 267 14.84 11.28 2.03
N VAL A 268 13.88 11.62 1.20
CA VAL A 268 13.81 11.14 -0.20
C VAL A 268 14.83 11.82 -1.10
N GLY A 269 15.09 13.11 -0.89
CA GLY A 269 16.12 13.91 -1.56
C GLY A 269 15.72 14.48 -2.92
N ASP A 270 15.20 13.66 -3.83
CA ASP A 270 14.86 14.10 -5.19
C ASP A 270 13.62 13.38 -5.78
N ALA A 271 13.17 13.88 -6.93
CA ALA A 271 12.00 13.36 -7.63
C ALA A 271 12.20 11.94 -8.19
N ARG A 272 13.43 11.53 -8.50
CA ARG A 272 13.74 10.19 -9.01
C ARG A 272 13.55 9.15 -7.92
N HIS A 273 14.12 9.38 -6.74
CA HIS A 273 13.93 8.53 -5.56
C HIS A 273 12.46 8.48 -5.12
N LEU A 274 11.80 9.64 -5.08
CA LEU A 274 10.38 9.72 -4.74
C LEU A 274 9.51 8.88 -5.67
N THR A 275 9.71 9.02 -6.97
CA THR A 275 8.93 8.30 -7.99
C THR A 275 9.18 6.79 -7.91
N ALA A 276 10.45 6.39 -7.77
CA ALA A 276 10.83 4.99 -7.63
C ALA A 276 10.22 4.37 -6.36
N LEU A 277 10.29 5.07 -5.23
CA LEU A 277 9.71 4.63 -3.96
C LEU A 277 8.19 4.50 -4.04
N TYR A 278 7.50 5.48 -4.65
CA TYR A 278 6.06 5.43 -4.86
C TYR A 278 5.63 4.19 -5.66
N LEU A 279 6.32 3.94 -6.78
CA LEU A 279 6.03 2.79 -7.64
C LEU A 279 6.28 1.47 -6.92
N LEU A 280 7.41 1.35 -6.22
CA LEU A 280 7.76 0.14 -5.45
C LEU A 280 6.75 -0.09 -4.32
N THR A 281 6.46 0.92 -3.50
CA THR A 281 5.52 0.82 -2.37
C THR A 281 4.10 0.45 -2.83
N HIS A 282 3.63 1.06 -3.93
CA HIS A 282 2.32 0.73 -4.50
C HIS A 282 2.27 -0.73 -4.99
N ALA A 283 3.34 -1.20 -5.64
CA ALA A 283 3.44 -2.57 -6.14
C ALA A 283 3.52 -3.59 -5.00
N ASP A 284 4.27 -3.28 -3.94
CA ASP A 284 4.48 -4.10 -2.76
C ASP A 284 3.17 -4.33 -2.00
N ILE A 285 2.46 -3.27 -1.60
CA ILE A 285 1.19 -3.39 -0.86
C ILE A 285 0.17 -4.21 -1.67
N ARG A 286 0.05 -3.99 -2.98
CA ARG A 286 -0.83 -4.79 -3.85
C ARG A 286 -0.34 -6.23 -4.05
N GLY A 287 0.95 -6.46 -3.87
CA GLY A 287 1.57 -7.80 -3.95
C GLY A 287 1.41 -8.64 -2.70
N THR A 288 1.07 -8.04 -1.56
CA THR A 288 1.00 -8.72 -0.26
C THR A 288 -0.23 -9.61 -0.15
N SER A 289 -1.40 -9.09 -0.43
CA SER A 289 -2.69 -9.82 -0.43
C SER A 289 -3.75 -9.04 -1.21
N PRO A 290 -4.72 -9.71 -1.86
CA PRO A 290 -5.86 -9.05 -2.51
C PRO A 290 -6.70 -8.20 -1.55
N THR A 291 -6.72 -8.53 -0.26
CA THR A 291 -7.53 -7.87 0.77
C THR A 291 -6.82 -6.71 1.48
N VAL A 292 -5.50 -6.59 1.34
CA VAL A 292 -4.70 -5.53 1.99
C VAL A 292 -4.82 -4.20 1.24
N TRP A 293 -4.99 -4.24 -0.07
CA TRP A 293 -5.17 -3.05 -0.88
C TRP A 293 -6.62 -2.56 -0.83
N ASN A 294 -6.79 -1.25 -0.68
CA ASN A 294 -8.02 -0.53 -0.99
C ASN A 294 -7.67 0.83 -1.64
N ASN A 295 -8.64 1.47 -2.29
CA ASN A 295 -8.40 2.73 -3.01
C ASN A 295 -8.06 3.87 -2.05
N TRP A 296 -8.50 3.81 -0.79
CA TRP A 296 -8.12 4.77 0.24
C TRP A 296 -6.60 4.77 0.50
N LYS A 297 -5.97 3.59 0.64
CA LYS A 297 -4.51 3.49 0.74
C LYS A 297 -3.81 4.03 -0.50
N GLY A 298 -4.37 3.72 -1.67
CA GLY A 298 -3.89 4.25 -2.94
C GLY A 298 -3.91 5.78 -2.97
N LYS A 299 -4.97 6.39 -2.44
CA LYS A 299 -5.10 7.84 -2.31
C LYS A 299 -4.04 8.42 -1.36
N LEU A 300 -3.90 7.87 -0.17
CA LEU A 300 -2.90 8.36 0.80
C LEU A 300 -1.48 8.34 0.22
N LEU A 301 -1.12 7.28 -0.50
CA LEU A 301 0.17 7.18 -1.19
C LEU A 301 0.30 8.22 -2.31
N ALA A 302 -0.75 8.42 -3.09
CA ALA A 302 -0.77 9.41 -4.17
C ALA A 302 -0.70 10.85 -3.62
N ASP A 303 -1.43 11.14 -2.55
CA ASP A 303 -1.39 12.45 -1.88
C ASP A 303 0.01 12.75 -1.33
N LEU A 304 0.64 11.78 -0.62
CA LEU A 304 2.02 11.94 -0.15
C LEU A 304 2.99 12.14 -1.33
N TYR A 305 2.84 11.37 -2.41
CA TYR A 305 3.66 11.51 -3.62
C TYR A 305 3.57 12.91 -4.21
N HIS A 306 2.34 13.41 -4.46
CA HIS A 306 2.13 14.71 -5.08
C HIS A 306 2.56 15.86 -4.18
N LEU A 307 2.23 15.83 -2.88
CA LEU A 307 2.64 16.85 -1.92
C LEU A 307 4.17 16.94 -1.80
N THR A 308 4.85 15.78 -1.78
CA THR A 308 6.31 15.74 -1.72
C THR A 308 6.95 16.16 -3.04
N LEU A 309 6.38 15.76 -4.18
CA LEU A 309 6.86 16.20 -5.51
C LEU A 309 6.77 17.71 -5.66
N ASP A 310 5.65 18.30 -5.24
CA ASP A 310 5.45 19.74 -5.19
C ASP A 310 6.44 20.43 -4.25
N HIS A 311 6.76 19.80 -3.10
CA HIS A 311 7.74 20.31 -2.16
C HIS A 311 9.16 20.32 -2.78
N LEU A 312 9.56 19.24 -3.43
CA LEU A 312 10.88 19.12 -4.07
C LEU A 312 11.06 20.04 -5.29
N GLY A 313 9.95 20.39 -5.97
CA GLY A 313 9.98 21.28 -7.13
C GLY A 313 10.02 22.79 -6.80
N ARG A 314 9.96 23.17 -5.54
CA ARG A 314 9.93 24.59 -5.10
C ARG A 314 11.26 25.00 -4.49
N ASP A 315 11.88 26.05 -5.01
CA ASP A 315 13.11 26.66 -4.47
C ASP A 315 12.93 27.28 -3.06
N ARG A 316 11.69 27.52 -2.62
CA ARG A 316 11.33 27.97 -1.26
C ARG A 316 9.92 27.48 -0.91
N GLN A 317 9.77 26.86 0.25
CA GLN A 317 8.45 26.61 0.82
C GLN A 317 7.69 27.91 1.06
N PRO A 318 6.42 28.04 0.67
CA PRO A 318 5.55 29.06 1.23
C PRO A 318 5.40 28.75 2.74
N PRO A 319 5.52 29.77 3.61
CA PRO A 319 5.21 29.59 5.03
C PRO A 319 3.78 29.02 5.17
N ALA A 320 3.46 28.39 6.30
CA ALA A 320 2.10 27.84 6.56
C ALA A 320 0.97 28.80 6.17
N GLN A 321 1.17 30.10 6.36
CA GLN A 321 0.28 31.16 5.89
C GLN A 321 0.08 31.18 4.35
N GLY A 322 1.11 30.85 3.58
CA GLY A 322 1.02 30.76 2.13
C GLY A 322 0.18 29.55 1.67
N ILE A 323 0.28 28.42 2.35
CA ILE A 323 -0.54 27.23 2.08
C ILE A 323 -2.01 27.52 2.40
N ILE A 324 -2.29 28.17 3.52
CA ILE A 324 -3.63 28.58 3.92
C ILE A 324 -4.23 29.52 2.87
N ALA A 325 -3.49 30.58 2.50
CA ALA A 325 -3.95 31.54 1.50
C ALA A 325 -4.24 30.86 0.15
N GLN A 326 -3.42 29.92 -0.28
CA GLN A 326 -3.64 29.14 -1.49
C GLN A 326 -4.92 28.29 -1.40
N ARG A 327 -5.12 27.55 -0.29
CA ARG A 327 -6.34 26.74 -0.08
C ARG A 327 -7.60 27.58 0.00
N GLN A 328 -7.52 28.71 0.68
CA GLN A 328 -8.62 29.68 0.76
C GLN A 328 -8.96 30.26 -0.62
N ALA A 329 -7.96 30.67 -1.41
CA ALA A 329 -8.17 31.18 -2.76
C ALA A 329 -8.81 30.12 -3.68
N GLU A 330 -8.34 28.87 -3.61
CA GLU A 330 -8.91 27.77 -4.39
C GLU A 330 -10.33 27.42 -3.94
N ALA A 331 -10.59 27.38 -2.64
CA ALA A 331 -11.94 27.18 -2.10
C ALA A 331 -12.90 28.30 -2.57
N MET A 332 -12.44 29.55 -2.59
CA MET A 332 -13.23 30.67 -3.14
C MET A 332 -13.50 30.51 -4.63
N ARG A 333 -12.51 30.04 -5.40
CA ARG A 333 -12.71 29.72 -6.82
C ARG A 333 -13.80 28.67 -7.02
N LEU A 334 -13.78 27.59 -6.21
CA LEU A 334 -14.81 26.55 -6.24
C LEU A 334 -16.19 27.09 -5.84
N LEU A 335 -16.28 27.97 -4.83
CA LEU A 335 -17.55 28.57 -4.39
C LEU A 335 -18.21 29.43 -5.46
N ARG A 336 -17.44 30.08 -6.34
CA ARG A 336 -17.97 30.88 -7.47
C ARG A 336 -18.79 30.05 -8.45
N PHE A 337 -18.44 28.76 -8.66
CA PHE A 337 -19.24 27.87 -9.52
C PHE A 337 -20.67 27.64 -9.01
N PHE A 338 -20.91 27.90 -7.72
CA PHE A 338 -22.23 27.73 -7.11
C PHE A 338 -23.05 29.04 -7.05
N ALA A 339 -22.63 30.10 -7.74
CA ALA A 339 -23.27 31.41 -7.77
C ALA A 339 -23.57 32.00 -6.37
N LEU A 340 -22.70 31.75 -5.41
CA LEU A 340 -22.79 32.27 -4.04
C LEU A 340 -22.14 33.69 -3.97
N PRO A 341 -22.60 34.55 -3.03
CA PRO A 341 -22.00 35.87 -2.83
C PRO A 341 -20.50 35.76 -2.49
N GLU A 342 -19.70 36.73 -2.95
CA GLU A 342 -18.24 36.73 -2.64
C GLU A 342 -17.93 36.79 -1.15
N THR A 343 -18.86 37.25 -0.32
CA THR A 343 -18.73 37.34 1.14
C THR A 343 -19.21 36.09 1.88
N VAL A 344 -19.64 35.05 1.15
CA VAL A 344 -20.25 33.83 1.71
C VAL A 344 -19.40 33.15 2.79
N HIS A 345 -18.09 33.21 2.65
CA HIS A 345 -17.12 32.58 3.52
C HIS A 345 -16.89 33.33 4.85
N GLN A 346 -17.07 34.65 4.87
CA GLN A 346 -16.57 35.54 5.93
C GLN A 346 -17.05 35.16 7.33
N ARG A 347 -18.33 34.81 7.46
CA ARG A 347 -18.91 34.46 8.77
C ARG A 347 -18.34 33.17 9.33
N LEU A 348 -18.26 32.12 8.49
CA LEU A 348 -17.75 30.82 8.93
C LEU A 348 -16.23 30.86 9.15
N TRP A 349 -15.49 31.42 8.19
CA TRP A 349 -14.02 31.40 8.26
C TRP A 349 -13.44 32.22 9.42
N LYS A 350 -14.19 33.20 9.92
CA LYS A 350 -13.82 33.95 11.12
C LYS A 350 -13.79 33.07 12.38
N GLU A 351 -14.60 32.03 12.40
CA GLU A 351 -14.72 31.09 13.52
C GLU A 351 -13.80 29.88 13.39
N LEU A 352 -13.06 29.76 12.28
CA LEU A 352 -12.13 28.68 11.99
C LEU A 352 -10.70 29.13 12.18
N ASP A 353 -9.88 28.28 12.79
CA ASP A 353 -8.47 28.56 13.05
C ASP A 353 -7.53 28.09 11.92
N THR A 354 -6.26 28.38 12.09
CA THR A 354 -5.18 27.98 11.19
C THR A 354 -5.13 26.45 10.99
N VAL A 355 -5.40 25.68 12.06
CA VAL A 355 -5.34 24.22 12.04
C VAL A 355 -6.41 23.63 11.13
N TYR A 356 -7.61 24.21 11.14
CA TYR A 356 -8.69 23.80 10.22
C TYR A 356 -8.25 23.92 8.75
N PHE A 357 -7.71 25.08 8.36
CA PHE A 357 -7.30 25.32 6.96
C PHE A 357 -6.09 24.46 6.55
N LEU A 358 -5.25 24.06 7.50
CA LEU A 358 -4.15 23.13 7.24
C LEU A 358 -4.60 21.67 7.10
N ARG A 359 -5.70 21.28 7.74
CA ARG A 359 -6.19 19.89 7.74
C ARG A 359 -7.21 19.58 6.65
N HIS A 360 -7.89 20.59 6.12
CA HIS A 360 -8.94 20.41 5.11
C HIS A 360 -8.46 20.81 3.72
N SER A 361 -8.88 20.07 2.69
CA SER A 361 -8.62 20.43 1.30
C SER A 361 -9.47 21.62 0.88
N ALA A 362 -9.12 22.28 -0.23
CA ALA A 362 -9.91 23.39 -0.77
C ALA A 362 -11.35 22.98 -1.09
N GLU A 363 -11.56 21.76 -1.55
CA GLU A 363 -12.87 21.18 -1.86
C GLU A 363 -13.70 20.93 -0.59
N GLU A 364 -13.07 20.47 0.50
CA GLU A 364 -13.72 20.31 1.80
C GLU A 364 -14.13 21.68 2.36
N ILE A 365 -13.21 22.64 2.34
CA ILE A 365 -13.46 24.02 2.81
C ILE A 365 -14.63 24.65 2.03
N ALA A 366 -14.65 24.51 0.70
CA ALA A 366 -15.73 25.00 -0.14
C ALA A 366 -17.07 24.30 0.17
N TRP A 367 -17.04 22.98 0.38
CA TRP A 367 -18.24 22.20 0.71
C TRP A 367 -18.82 22.55 2.07
N HIS A 368 -18.00 22.66 3.11
CA HIS A 368 -18.40 23.10 4.44
C HIS A 368 -18.97 24.53 4.37
N THR A 369 -18.27 25.45 3.71
CA THR A 369 -18.70 26.84 3.55
C THR A 369 -20.05 26.93 2.84
N ARG A 370 -20.23 26.23 1.72
CA ARG A 370 -21.50 26.18 0.99
C ARG A 370 -22.66 25.67 1.84
N SER A 371 -22.39 24.66 2.66
CA SER A 371 -23.41 24.00 3.47
C SER A 371 -23.80 24.80 4.71
N LEU A 372 -22.88 25.61 5.26
CA LEU A 372 -23.01 26.25 6.55
C LEU A 372 -23.18 27.77 6.51
N HIS A 373 -22.99 28.44 5.36
CA HIS A 373 -22.92 29.91 5.28
C HIS A 373 -24.12 30.67 5.85
N TYR A 374 -25.33 30.07 5.87
CA TYR A 374 -26.53 30.64 6.50
C TYR A 374 -26.84 30.03 7.89
N ARG A 375 -26.05 29.06 8.34
CA ARG A 375 -26.35 28.19 9.49
C ARG A 375 -25.19 28.08 10.46
N ILE A 376 -24.59 29.21 10.82
CA ILE A 376 -23.45 29.22 11.75
C ILE A 376 -23.90 29.04 13.19
N PHE A 377 -25.04 29.65 13.55
CA PHE A 377 -25.69 29.46 14.84
C PHE A 377 -26.92 28.59 14.66
N ILE A 378 -26.87 27.36 15.10
CA ILE A 378 -27.92 26.37 14.92
C ILE A 378 -28.25 25.66 16.23
N ASP A 379 -29.50 25.29 16.39
CA ASP A 379 -29.97 24.43 17.48
C ASP A 379 -30.08 22.95 17.03
N LYS A 380 -30.33 22.74 15.74
CA LYS A 380 -30.43 21.39 15.17
C LYS A 380 -29.13 21.04 14.43
N PRO A 381 -28.53 19.89 14.71
CA PRO A 381 -27.32 19.43 14.01
C PRO A 381 -27.47 19.46 12.48
N VAL A 382 -26.42 19.81 11.79
CA VAL A 382 -26.30 19.69 10.32
C VAL A 382 -25.37 18.51 10.03
N VAL A 383 -25.92 17.48 9.42
CA VAL A 383 -25.16 16.36 8.86
C VAL A 383 -25.26 16.43 7.34
N ARG A 384 -24.14 16.34 6.65
CA ARG A 384 -24.09 16.26 5.21
C ARG A 384 -23.17 15.14 4.78
N ALA A 385 -23.61 14.39 3.78
CA ALA A 385 -22.85 13.32 3.19
C ALA A 385 -22.74 13.51 1.67
N ARG A 386 -21.65 13.08 1.10
CA ARG A 386 -21.42 13.02 -0.35
C ARG A 386 -20.55 11.83 -0.69
N LEU A 387 -20.56 11.41 -1.96
CA LEU A 387 -19.55 10.49 -2.45
C LEU A 387 -18.16 11.10 -2.30
N HIS A 388 -17.22 10.29 -1.89
CA HIS A 388 -15.82 10.70 -1.88
C HIS A 388 -15.36 10.92 -3.31
N GLN A 389 -14.52 11.93 -3.57
CA GLN A 389 -14.16 12.34 -4.93
C GLN A 389 -13.44 11.25 -5.73
N ASP A 390 -12.78 10.33 -5.07
CA ASP A 390 -12.04 9.23 -5.72
C ASP A 390 -12.92 7.99 -5.97
N GLY A 391 -14.23 8.08 -5.78
CA GLY A 391 -15.20 7.07 -6.21
C GLY A 391 -15.45 5.93 -5.23
N GLU A 392 -14.71 5.82 -4.13
CA GLU A 392 -14.98 4.82 -3.10
C GLU A 392 -15.27 5.48 -1.74
N GLY A 393 -16.41 5.09 -1.15
CA GLY A 393 -16.81 5.54 0.17
C GLY A 393 -17.56 6.87 0.19
N LEU A 394 -17.93 7.26 1.39
CA LEU A 394 -18.68 8.47 1.67
C LEU A 394 -17.84 9.43 2.50
N GLN A 395 -17.92 10.70 2.16
CA GLN A 395 -17.45 11.78 3.00
C GLN A 395 -18.63 12.38 3.74
N VAL A 396 -18.53 12.45 5.06
CA VAL A 396 -19.59 12.97 5.93
C VAL A 396 -19.01 14.07 6.80
N PHE A 397 -19.73 15.20 6.94
CA PHE A 397 -19.42 16.12 8.03
C PHE A 397 -20.62 16.33 8.96
N VAL A 398 -20.30 16.58 10.21
CA VAL A 398 -21.25 16.91 11.28
C VAL A 398 -20.91 18.28 11.83
N TYR A 399 -21.90 19.18 11.85
CA TYR A 399 -21.79 20.49 12.47
C TYR A 399 -22.86 20.63 13.53
N THR A 400 -22.47 20.81 14.79
CA THR A 400 -23.37 20.93 15.94
C THR A 400 -22.67 21.64 17.09
N ARG A 401 -23.42 22.08 18.12
CA ARG A 401 -22.78 22.50 19.37
C ARG A 401 -21.89 21.40 19.91
N ASP A 402 -20.68 21.75 20.30
CA ASP A 402 -19.74 20.80 20.90
C ASP A 402 -20.31 20.27 22.24
N GLN A 403 -20.26 18.98 22.44
CA GLN A 403 -20.83 18.29 23.58
C GLN A 403 -19.89 17.17 24.02
N PRO A 404 -19.83 16.89 25.33
CA PRO A 404 -19.18 15.67 25.80
C PRO A 404 -19.74 14.44 25.06
N ASP A 405 -18.88 13.49 24.74
CA ASP A 405 -19.23 12.23 24.07
C ASP A 405 -19.76 12.35 22.62
N LEU A 406 -19.70 13.55 21.99
CA LEU A 406 -20.16 13.73 20.61
C LEU A 406 -19.50 12.74 19.65
N PHE A 407 -18.18 12.63 19.71
CA PHE A 407 -17.41 11.69 18.87
C PHE A 407 -17.82 10.24 19.15
N VAL A 408 -18.00 9.86 20.41
CA VAL A 408 -18.45 8.49 20.79
C VAL A 408 -19.81 8.16 20.16
N ARG A 409 -20.75 9.11 20.17
CA ARG A 409 -22.10 8.93 19.58
C ARG A 409 -22.04 8.76 18.07
N ILE A 410 -21.21 9.57 17.40
CA ILE A 410 -21.03 9.49 15.93
C ILE A 410 -20.42 8.15 15.55
N VAL A 411 -19.36 7.73 16.23
CA VAL A 411 -18.68 6.45 15.97
C VAL A 411 -19.59 5.26 16.26
N ALA A 412 -20.38 5.31 17.35
CA ALA A 412 -21.37 4.27 17.66
C ALA A 412 -22.41 4.13 16.54
N PHE A 413 -22.88 5.24 16.00
CA PHE A 413 -23.83 5.23 14.88
C PHE A 413 -23.21 4.57 13.63
N PHE A 414 -22.03 4.98 13.20
CA PHE A 414 -21.38 4.41 12.01
C PHE A 414 -21.10 2.92 12.18
N ALA A 415 -20.55 2.53 13.32
CA ALA A 415 -20.26 1.12 13.61
C ALA A 415 -21.52 0.22 13.60
N ARG A 416 -22.66 0.71 14.08
CA ARG A 416 -23.93 -0.02 14.04
C ARG A 416 -24.55 -0.08 12.65
N SER A 417 -24.33 0.94 11.86
CA SER A 417 -24.83 1.02 10.48
C SER A 417 -23.96 0.28 9.47
N GLY A 418 -22.90 -0.42 9.92
CA GLY A 418 -22.04 -1.23 9.05
C GLY A 418 -20.97 -0.43 8.30
N TYR A 419 -20.71 0.82 8.72
CA TYR A 419 -19.66 1.65 8.11
C TYR A 419 -18.34 1.55 8.87
N SER A 420 -17.25 1.45 8.13
CA SER A 420 -15.89 1.59 8.66
C SER A 420 -15.42 3.02 8.47
N ILE A 421 -14.97 3.66 9.56
CA ILE A 421 -14.32 4.98 9.50
C ILE A 421 -12.86 4.74 9.13
N VAL A 422 -12.36 5.40 8.10
CA VAL A 422 -10.95 5.31 7.67
C VAL A 422 -10.17 6.60 7.90
N ASP A 423 -10.88 7.74 8.01
CA ASP A 423 -10.29 9.03 8.39
C ASP A 423 -11.29 9.84 9.19
N ALA A 424 -10.81 10.57 10.19
CA ALA A 424 -11.63 11.50 10.96
C ALA A 424 -10.82 12.76 11.30
N LYS A 425 -11.41 13.92 11.03
CA LYS A 425 -10.87 15.24 11.38
C LYS A 425 -11.85 15.91 12.32
N ILE A 426 -11.43 16.11 13.56
CA ILE A 426 -12.25 16.68 14.63
C ILE A 426 -11.80 18.12 14.86
N HIS A 427 -12.74 19.06 14.78
CA HIS A 427 -12.43 20.48 14.93
C HIS A 427 -13.52 21.20 15.72
N THR A 428 -13.11 21.91 16.78
CA THR A 428 -14.01 22.79 17.53
C THR A 428 -13.75 24.25 17.13
N THR A 429 -14.75 24.91 16.62
CA THR A 429 -14.72 26.31 16.20
C THR A 429 -14.61 27.27 17.40
N SER A 430 -14.16 28.53 17.19
CA SER A 430 -13.99 29.52 18.23
C SER A 430 -15.28 29.84 19.03
N HIS A 431 -16.44 29.63 18.42
CA HIS A 431 -17.75 29.86 19.05
C HIS A 431 -18.40 28.58 19.64
N GLY A 432 -17.63 27.49 19.81
CA GLY A 432 -18.03 26.29 20.54
C GLY A 432 -18.91 25.32 19.75
N TYR A 433 -18.74 25.25 18.42
CA TYR A 433 -19.36 24.24 17.56
C TYR A 433 -18.32 23.24 17.09
N ALA A 434 -18.67 21.97 17.10
CA ALA A 434 -17.90 20.92 16.45
C ALA A 434 -18.18 20.95 14.94
N LEU A 435 -17.11 20.85 14.13
CA LEU A 435 -17.14 20.64 12.70
C LEU A 435 -16.28 19.41 12.38
N ASP A 436 -16.87 18.25 12.51
CA ASP A 436 -16.20 16.98 12.40
C ASP A 436 -16.42 16.38 11.02
N SER A 437 -15.37 15.92 10.39
CA SER A 437 -15.38 15.33 9.05
C SER A 437 -14.90 13.89 9.10
N PHE A 438 -15.60 13.00 8.40
CA PHE A 438 -15.33 11.56 8.38
C PHE A 438 -15.26 11.06 6.94
N VAL A 439 -14.39 10.10 6.70
CA VAL A 439 -14.40 9.28 5.48
C VAL A 439 -14.80 7.86 5.88
N LEU A 440 -15.83 7.35 5.21
CA LEU A 440 -16.48 6.08 5.52
C LEU A 440 -16.37 5.13 4.34
N LEU A 441 -16.11 3.84 4.61
CA LEU A 441 -16.25 2.76 3.66
C LEU A 441 -17.43 1.88 4.05
N ASP A 442 -18.21 1.43 3.06
CA ASP A 442 -19.26 0.42 3.27
C ASP A 442 -18.61 -0.96 3.33
N VAL A 443 -18.82 -1.66 4.45
CA VAL A 443 -18.26 -3.01 4.65
C VAL A 443 -19.04 -4.06 3.84
N ALA A 444 -20.29 -3.77 3.47
CA ALA A 444 -21.22 -4.76 2.92
C ALA A 444 -21.57 -4.59 1.43
N GLU A 445 -21.21 -3.47 0.78
CA GLU A 445 -21.53 -3.13 -0.62
C GLU A 445 -23.02 -3.38 -1.01
N GLN A 446 -23.95 -3.20 -0.06
CA GLN A 446 -25.35 -3.66 -0.23
C GLN A 446 -26.34 -2.57 -0.62
N HIS A 447 -25.97 -1.28 -0.57
CA HIS A 447 -26.92 -0.18 -0.75
C HIS A 447 -26.52 0.74 -1.89
N SER A 448 -27.51 1.44 -2.48
CA SER A 448 -27.20 2.51 -3.41
C SER A 448 -26.66 3.73 -2.65
N ASP A 449 -25.67 4.39 -3.22
CA ASP A 449 -25.02 5.58 -2.65
C ASP A 449 -26.01 6.66 -2.20
N ARG A 450 -27.10 6.83 -2.95
CA ARG A 450 -28.12 7.85 -2.67
C ARG A 450 -28.96 7.52 -1.45
N GLU A 451 -29.29 6.25 -1.24
CA GLU A 451 -30.03 5.79 -0.06
C GLU A 451 -29.15 5.90 1.18
N MET A 452 -27.89 5.55 1.08
CA MET A 452 -26.90 5.69 2.16
C MET A 452 -26.72 7.14 2.60
N ILE A 453 -26.53 8.06 1.67
CA ILE A 453 -26.43 9.49 1.96
C ILE A 453 -27.67 9.98 2.70
N SER A 454 -28.86 9.69 2.18
CA SER A 454 -30.13 10.13 2.78
C SER A 454 -30.33 9.54 4.19
N TYR A 455 -29.99 8.27 4.38
CA TYR A 455 -30.08 7.60 5.67
C TYR A 455 -29.14 8.25 6.70
N ILE A 456 -27.86 8.43 6.36
CA ILE A 456 -26.89 9.04 7.26
C ILE A 456 -27.30 10.46 7.63
N GLU A 457 -27.66 11.29 6.66
CA GLU A 457 -28.05 12.68 6.90
C GLU A 457 -29.28 12.78 7.82
N HIS A 458 -30.27 11.92 7.61
CA HIS A 458 -31.51 11.96 8.40
C HIS A 458 -31.32 11.35 9.79
N GLU A 459 -30.87 10.11 9.86
CA GLU A 459 -30.84 9.35 11.11
C GLU A 459 -29.80 9.88 12.09
N LEU A 460 -28.60 10.23 11.60
CA LEU A 460 -27.58 10.80 12.48
C LEU A 460 -27.98 12.19 12.98
N THR A 461 -28.63 13.03 12.15
CA THR A 461 -29.16 14.32 12.58
C THR A 461 -30.20 14.14 13.70
N ASP A 462 -31.13 13.20 13.55
CA ASP A 462 -32.20 12.95 14.54
C ASP A 462 -31.63 12.43 15.86
N ARG A 463 -30.71 11.48 15.82
CA ARG A 463 -30.04 10.93 17.02
C ARG A 463 -29.23 11.97 17.77
N LEU A 464 -28.47 12.80 17.06
CA LEU A 464 -27.70 13.89 17.68
C LEU A 464 -28.62 14.96 18.28
N TYR A 465 -29.71 15.33 17.58
CA TYR A 465 -30.69 16.31 18.06
C TYR A 465 -31.40 15.83 19.33
N ARG A 466 -31.82 14.56 19.35
CA ARG A 466 -32.47 13.94 20.53
C ARG A 466 -31.50 13.57 21.65
N GLN A 467 -30.20 13.79 21.43
CA GLN A 467 -29.14 13.38 22.36
C GLN A 467 -29.23 11.89 22.76
N THR A 468 -29.56 11.04 21.80
CA THR A 468 -29.69 9.59 22.04
C THR A 468 -28.37 9.04 22.61
N PRO A 469 -28.40 8.32 23.74
CA PRO A 469 -27.19 7.73 24.31
C PRO A 469 -26.48 6.81 23.32
N PRO A 470 -25.13 6.77 23.31
CA PRO A 470 -24.38 5.88 22.42
C PRO A 470 -24.64 4.43 22.85
N GLU A 471 -25.17 3.65 21.92
CA GLU A 471 -25.34 2.22 22.12
C GLU A 471 -24.10 1.48 21.63
N ALA A 472 -23.57 0.59 22.45
CA ALA A 472 -22.43 -0.22 22.05
C ALA A 472 -22.75 -1.04 20.79
N PRO A 473 -21.86 -1.06 19.79
CA PRO A 473 -22.03 -1.94 18.66
C PRO A 473 -22.06 -3.41 19.12
N SER A 474 -22.78 -4.26 18.37
CA SER A 474 -22.79 -5.70 18.66
C SER A 474 -21.39 -6.28 18.56
N ALA A 475 -20.99 -7.06 19.54
CA ALA A 475 -19.73 -7.79 19.49
C ALA A 475 -19.78 -8.81 18.32
N GLY A 476 -19.11 -8.49 17.22
CA GLY A 476 -18.99 -9.40 16.09
C GLY A 476 -18.19 -10.65 16.44
N ARG A 477 -18.41 -11.74 15.71
CA ARG A 477 -17.57 -12.94 15.85
C ARG A 477 -16.19 -12.66 15.23
N LEU A 478 -15.15 -12.93 16.01
CA LEU A 478 -13.78 -12.91 15.50
C LEU A 478 -13.62 -13.90 14.35
N SER A 479 -12.87 -13.50 13.33
CA SER A 479 -12.55 -14.37 12.21
C SER A 479 -11.74 -15.59 12.71
N ARG A 480 -11.74 -16.66 11.91
CA ARG A 480 -10.91 -17.85 12.21
C ARG A 480 -9.41 -17.50 12.21
N GLN A 481 -8.99 -16.54 11.41
CA GLN A 481 -7.60 -16.09 11.33
C GLN A 481 -7.17 -15.41 12.63
N VAL A 482 -7.95 -14.46 13.16
CA VAL A 482 -7.65 -13.79 14.43
C VAL A 482 -7.59 -14.78 15.59
N ARG A 483 -8.46 -15.81 15.60
CA ARG A 483 -8.42 -16.86 16.64
C ARG A 483 -7.16 -17.73 16.60
N ASN A 484 -6.63 -18.00 15.40
CA ASN A 484 -5.44 -18.83 15.24
C ASN A 484 -4.13 -18.03 15.34
N PHE A 485 -4.20 -16.72 15.08
CA PHE A 485 -3.07 -15.78 15.13
C PHE A 485 -3.48 -14.55 15.93
N PRO A 486 -3.54 -14.65 17.28
CA PRO A 486 -3.98 -13.52 18.10
C PRO A 486 -3.02 -12.34 17.98
N VAL A 487 -3.57 -11.18 17.62
CA VAL A 487 -2.85 -9.91 17.65
C VAL A 487 -2.78 -9.46 19.10
N LYS A 488 -1.57 -9.29 19.62
CA LYS A 488 -1.39 -8.71 20.95
C LYS A 488 -1.69 -7.21 20.87
N PRO A 489 -2.63 -6.68 21.66
CA PRO A 489 -2.89 -5.25 21.69
C PRO A 489 -1.65 -4.50 22.17
N GLU A 490 -1.32 -3.41 21.48
CA GLU A 490 -0.26 -2.49 21.87
C GLU A 490 -0.81 -1.06 21.79
N ALA A 491 -0.50 -0.23 22.78
CA ALA A 491 -0.85 1.17 22.82
C ALA A 491 0.38 1.97 23.28
N SER A 492 0.69 3.07 22.62
CA SER A 492 1.82 3.95 22.97
C SER A 492 1.39 5.40 22.79
N ILE A 493 1.64 6.23 23.78
CA ILE A 493 1.32 7.67 23.78
C ILE A 493 2.64 8.47 23.88
N GLN A 494 2.94 9.21 22.85
CA GLN A 494 4.13 10.06 22.77
C GLN A 494 3.72 11.54 22.57
N ALA A 495 4.50 12.48 23.13
CA ALA A 495 4.27 13.89 22.83
C ALA A 495 4.59 14.18 21.38
N ASP A 496 3.81 15.08 20.75
CA ASP A 496 4.15 15.63 19.44
C ASP A 496 5.40 16.51 19.52
N ASP A 497 5.99 16.83 18.38
CA ASP A 497 7.22 17.65 18.32
C ASP A 497 7.07 19.06 18.95
N ARG A 498 5.84 19.55 19.11
CA ARG A 498 5.49 20.83 19.73
C ARG A 498 5.19 20.72 21.22
N GLY A 499 5.02 19.50 21.73
CA GLY A 499 4.70 19.23 23.13
C GLY A 499 3.30 19.69 23.56
N THR A 500 2.43 20.04 22.63
CA THR A 500 1.06 20.51 22.89
C THR A 500 0.01 19.41 22.77
N ASN A 501 0.28 18.42 21.93
CA ASN A 501 -0.60 17.27 21.71
C ASN A 501 0.20 15.98 21.93
N TYR A 502 -0.53 14.87 21.89
CA TYR A 502 0.03 13.53 22.04
C TYR A 502 -0.43 12.65 20.89
N VAL A 503 0.48 11.88 20.33
CA VAL A 503 0.20 10.85 19.33
C VAL A 503 -0.01 9.53 20.06
N LEU A 504 -1.24 9.01 20.02
CA LEU A 504 -1.56 7.67 20.46
C LEU A 504 -1.49 6.74 19.25
N THR A 505 -0.58 5.79 19.27
CA THR A 505 -0.50 4.69 18.30
C THR A 505 -1.10 3.45 18.92
N LEU A 506 -2.00 2.80 18.19
CA LEU A 506 -2.72 1.62 18.64
C LEU A 506 -2.55 0.48 17.63
N THR A 507 -2.22 -0.71 18.13
CA THR A 507 -2.26 -1.95 17.34
C THR A 507 -3.22 -2.92 18.02
N ALA A 508 -4.17 -3.49 17.28
CA ALA A 508 -5.12 -4.46 17.80
C ALA A 508 -5.64 -5.39 16.71
N ALA A 509 -6.36 -6.45 17.09
CA ALA A 509 -7.14 -7.24 16.15
C ALA A 509 -8.35 -6.44 15.65
N ASP A 510 -8.61 -6.47 14.33
CA ASP A 510 -9.80 -5.84 13.77
C ASP A 510 -11.08 -6.52 14.29
N ARG A 511 -12.00 -5.71 14.77
CA ARG A 511 -13.30 -6.17 15.25
C ARG A 511 -14.33 -5.06 15.22
N PRO A 512 -15.61 -5.37 15.01
CA PRO A 512 -16.68 -4.40 15.13
C PRO A 512 -16.66 -3.70 16.49
N GLY A 513 -16.76 -2.37 16.49
CA GLY A 513 -16.77 -1.56 17.71
C GLY A 513 -15.41 -1.26 18.34
N LEU A 514 -14.29 -1.59 17.67
CA LEU A 514 -12.95 -1.25 18.16
C LEU A 514 -12.82 0.26 18.37
N LEU A 515 -13.09 1.05 17.33
CA LEU A 515 -12.99 2.52 17.39
C LEU A 515 -13.96 3.11 18.45
N TYR A 516 -15.15 2.53 18.63
CA TYR A 516 -16.07 2.91 19.71
C TYR A 516 -15.42 2.68 21.08
N THR A 517 -14.76 1.54 21.28
CA THR A 517 -14.08 1.23 22.54
C THR A 517 -12.95 2.23 22.82
N VAL A 518 -12.16 2.56 21.80
CA VAL A 518 -11.09 3.56 21.90
C VAL A 518 -11.68 4.94 22.23
N ALA A 519 -12.65 5.41 21.46
CA ALA A 519 -13.29 6.70 21.65
C ALA A 519 -13.89 6.85 23.05
N LYS A 520 -14.58 5.81 23.53
CA LYS A 520 -15.16 5.77 24.87
C LYS A 520 -14.09 5.84 25.97
N THR A 521 -13.01 5.10 25.82
CA THR A 521 -11.89 5.11 26.78
C THR A 521 -11.22 6.48 26.83
N LEU A 522 -10.99 7.12 25.68
CA LEU A 522 -10.44 8.48 25.62
C LEU A 522 -11.36 9.48 26.35
N ALA A 523 -12.67 9.43 26.09
CA ALA A 523 -13.65 10.29 26.74
C ALA A 523 -13.69 10.09 28.27
N GLU A 524 -13.65 8.85 28.76
CA GLU A 524 -13.62 8.51 30.18
C GLU A 524 -12.37 9.06 30.88
N HIS A 525 -11.26 9.19 30.16
CA HIS A 525 -10.01 9.81 30.66
C HIS A 525 -9.95 11.32 30.42
N GLY A 526 -11.00 11.95 29.89
CA GLY A 526 -11.03 13.39 29.60
C GLY A 526 -10.07 13.81 28.50
N ALA A 527 -9.63 12.88 27.65
CA ALA A 527 -8.82 13.16 26.49
C ALA A 527 -9.69 13.59 25.31
N SER A 528 -9.29 14.70 24.67
CA SER A 528 -9.94 15.24 23.47
C SER A 528 -9.23 14.71 22.22
N LEU A 529 -10.00 14.27 21.22
CA LEU A 529 -9.50 13.80 19.94
C LEU A 529 -9.48 14.95 18.93
N HIS A 530 -8.40 15.06 18.15
CA HIS A 530 -8.23 16.03 17.07
C HIS A 530 -8.24 15.39 15.68
N THR A 531 -7.53 14.28 15.53
CA THR A 531 -7.55 13.48 14.29
C THR A 531 -7.48 12.00 14.62
N ALA A 532 -8.07 11.19 13.76
CA ALA A 532 -7.92 9.74 13.79
C ALA A 532 -7.63 9.24 12.38
N LYS A 533 -6.56 8.49 12.23
CA LYS A 533 -6.24 7.71 11.03
C LYS A 533 -6.40 6.24 11.35
N ILE A 534 -7.30 5.61 10.65
CA ILE A 534 -7.68 4.21 10.85
C ILE A 534 -7.08 3.38 9.71
N SER A 535 -6.17 2.49 10.04
CA SER A 535 -5.50 1.65 9.05
C SER A 535 -5.71 0.19 9.36
N THR A 536 -6.61 -0.44 8.61
CA THR A 536 -6.85 -1.88 8.71
C THR A 536 -5.98 -2.63 7.70
N LEU A 537 -5.14 -3.54 8.20
CA LEU A 537 -4.26 -4.41 7.44
C LEU A 537 -4.74 -5.86 7.60
N GLY A 538 -5.69 -6.29 6.75
CA GLY A 538 -6.35 -7.59 6.92
C GLY A 538 -7.10 -7.65 8.25
N GLU A 539 -6.66 -8.50 9.18
CA GLU A 539 -7.27 -8.70 10.50
C GLU A 539 -6.57 -7.90 11.63
N ARG A 540 -5.62 -7.04 11.29
CA ARG A 540 -4.89 -6.18 12.22
C ARG A 540 -5.18 -4.72 11.90
N VAL A 541 -5.41 -3.96 12.94
CA VAL A 541 -5.59 -2.51 12.89
C VAL A 541 -4.34 -1.85 13.44
N GLU A 542 -3.87 -0.83 12.73
CA GLU A 542 -2.83 0.10 13.18
C GLU A 542 -3.38 1.51 13.09
N ASP A 543 -3.92 2.01 14.19
CA ASP A 543 -4.57 3.30 14.25
C ASP A 543 -3.68 4.34 14.91
N VAL A 544 -3.77 5.56 14.41
CA VAL A 544 -3.06 6.72 14.98
C VAL A 544 -4.05 7.81 15.31
N PHE A 545 -3.99 8.29 16.56
CA PHE A 545 -4.86 9.34 17.07
C PHE A 545 -4.02 10.52 17.58
N LEU A 546 -4.39 11.73 17.18
CA LEU A 546 -3.85 12.95 17.78
C LEU A 546 -4.81 13.38 18.88
N ILE A 547 -4.33 13.40 20.12
CA ILE A 547 -5.14 13.64 21.31
C ILE A 547 -4.52 14.74 22.19
N SER A 548 -5.35 15.38 23.01
CA SER A 548 -4.90 16.34 24.03
C SER A 548 -5.78 16.26 25.30
N GLY A 549 -5.46 17.03 26.32
CA GLY A 549 -6.25 17.05 27.57
C GLY A 549 -5.97 15.85 28.47
N GLY A 550 -6.90 15.51 29.37
CA GLY A 550 -6.85 14.34 30.26
C GLY A 550 -5.60 14.23 31.14
N ASP A 551 -4.92 15.34 31.44
CA ASP A 551 -3.65 15.38 32.18
C ASP A 551 -2.53 14.52 31.53
N LEU A 552 -2.55 14.36 30.21
CA LEU A 552 -1.56 13.57 29.45
C LEU A 552 -0.12 14.10 29.60
N GLY A 553 0.07 15.30 30.10
CA GLY A 553 1.38 15.81 30.51
C GLY A 553 2.04 14.97 31.60
N MET A 554 1.24 14.27 32.43
CA MET A 554 1.74 13.41 33.48
C MET A 554 1.99 11.98 32.96
N SER A 555 3.20 11.47 33.05
CA SER A 555 3.55 10.10 32.60
C SER A 555 2.66 9.02 33.21
N ARG A 556 2.25 9.19 34.49
CA ARG A 556 1.34 8.25 35.16
C ARG A 556 -0.02 8.16 34.46
N ARG A 557 -0.56 9.28 33.97
CA ARG A 557 -1.85 9.31 33.26
C ARG A 557 -1.75 8.65 31.89
N ARG A 558 -0.65 8.88 31.16
CA ARG A 558 -0.40 8.20 29.90
C ARG A 558 -0.34 6.69 30.07
N ILE A 559 0.47 6.20 31.02
CA ILE A 559 0.58 4.75 31.33
C ILE A 559 -0.78 4.16 31.74
N GLN A 560 -1.57 4.88 32.51
CA GLN A 560 -2.91 4.42 32.92
C GLN A 560 -3.82 4.27 31.70
N LEU A 561 -3.87 5.25 30.81
CA LEU A 561 -4.65 5.20 29.58
C LEU A 561 -4.17 4.10 28.64
N GLU A 562 -2.86 3.97 28.41
CA GLU A 562 -2.28 2.87 27.62
C GLU A 562 -2.67 1.49 28.17
N THR A 563 -2.56 1.31 29.47
CA THR A 563 -2.88 0.04 30.14
C THR A 563 -4.36 -0.30 29.98
N GLU A 564 -5.25 0.66 30.18
CA GLU A 564 -6.69 0.44 30.07
C GLU A 564 -7.12 0.18 28.62
N LEU A 565 -6.53 0.89 27.65
CA LEU A 565 -6.74 0.60 26.23
C LEU A 565 -6.31 -0.84 25.90
N MET A 566 -5.11 -1.24 26.32
CA MET A 566 -4.64 -2.60 26.08
C MET A 566 -5.54 -3.66 26.74
N GLU A 567 -6.06 -3.40 27.93
CA GLU A 567 -6.96 -4.34 28.61
C GLU A 567 -8.32 -4.47 27.91
N ARG A 568 -8.92 -3.36 27.51
CA ARG A 568 -10.22 -3.35 26.82
C ARG A 568 -10.14 -3.88 25.39
N LEU A 569 -8.95 -3.88 24.80
CA LEU A 569 -8.69 -4.38 23.46
C LEU A 569 -8.19 -5.83 23.42
N LYS A 570 -7.94 -6.44 24.58
CA LYS A 570 -7.71 -7.88 24.66
C LYS A 570 -8.93 -8.64 24.13
N VAL A 571 -8.64 -9.67 23.33
CA VAL A 571 -9.64 -10.53 22.70
C VAL A 571 -9.85 -11.77 23.57
#